data_deaca5278b3c47f9720ed7922e3c8e87
#
_entry.id   deaca5278b3c47f9720ed7922e3c8e87
#
_cell.length_a   1.000
_cell.length_b   1.000
_cell.length_c   1.000
_cell.angle_alpha   90.00
_cell.angle_beta   90.00
_cell.angle_gamma   90.00
#
_symmetry.space_group_name_H-M   'P 1'
#
loop_
_entity.id
_entity.type
_entity.pdbx_description
1 polymer ?
#
loop_
_entity_poly.entity_id
_entity_poly.type
_entity_poly.pdbx_seq_one_letter_code
_entity_poly.pdbx_strand_id
1 'polypeptide(L)'
;MAKDNRHGLVLILATAALIGCSATHSALVGQPRPPISPESVQIFLEPPKARYEPIANLSASSRGSFAVTTPGKIDKVIERLKKEAARLGANGILLHGVDSRSAGTLGAGVSTESETGHSPYGLGFGTSVFLSQESGNGVAIYVEPN
;
A
#
# COMPACT_ATOMS: atom_id res chain seq x y z
N MET A 1 43.68 -1.53 -31.77
CA MET A 1 42.86 -2.53 -31.08
C MET A 1 41.79 -1.80 -30.30
N ALA A 2 40.70 -1.49 -30.95
CA ALA A 2 39.49 -0.92 -30.30
C ALA A 2 38.60 -2.09 -29.84
N LYS A 3 38.66 -2.45 -28.55
CA LYS A 3 37.92 -3.55 -27.99
C LYS A 3 36.59 -3.05 -27.52
N ASP A 4 35.57 -3.54 -28.17
CA ASP A 4 34.12 -3.36 -28.03
C ASP A 4 33.63 -2.94 -26.64
N ASN A 5 33.33 -1.66 -26.49
CA ASN A 5 32.64 -1.09 -25.33
C ASN A 5 31.10 -1.18 -25.45
N ARG A 6 30.62 -1.98 -26.41
CA ARG A 6 29.17 -2.11 -26.71
C ARG A 6 28.43 -2.99 -25.72
N HIS A 7 29.16 -3.91 -25.05
CA HIS A 7 28.56 -4.83 -24.05
C HIS A 7 28.36 -4.17 -22.69
N GLY A 8 29.18 -3.16 -22.34
CA GLY A 8 29.04 -2.42 -21.09
C GLY A 8 27.80 -1.50 -21.07
N LEU A 9 27.45 -0.93 -22.24
CA LEU A 9 26.30 -0.03 -22.35
C LEU A 9 24.97 -0.77 -22.31
N VAL A 10 24.90 -2.01 -22.80
CA VAL A 10 23.70 -2.84 -22.79
C VAL A 10 23.39 -3.35 -21.38
N LEU A 11 24.41 -3.59 -20.55
CA LEU A 11 24.22 -4.06 -19.18
C LEU A 11 23.65 -2.98 -18.24
N ILE A 12 23.94 -1.70 -18.51
CA ILE A 12 23.46 -0.57 -17.69
C ILE A 12 21.98 -0.26 -17.98
N LEU A 13 21.49 -0.56 -19.19
CA LEU A 13 20.08 -0.32 -19.55
C LEU A 13 19.11 -1.37 -18.99
N ALA A 14 19.61 -2.54 -18.57
CA ALA A 14 18.78 -3.65 -18.10
C ALA A 14 18.36 -3.53 -16.61
N THR A 15 18.95 -2.61 -15.85
CA THR A 15 18.69 -2.45 -14.41
C THR A 15 17.60 -1.44 -14.06
N ALA A 16 17.02 -0.74 -15.04
CA ALA A 16 16.04 0.34 -14.81
C ALA A 16 14.56 -0.13 -14.76
N ALA A 17 14.27 -1.44 -14.90
CA ALA A 17 12.89 -1.94 -15.08
C ALA A 17 12.26 -2.59 -13.84
N LEU A 18 12.83 -2.41 -12.64
CA LEU A 18 12.20 -2.85 -11.38
C LEU A 18 11.35 -1.71 -10.78
N ILE A 19 10.40 -1.19 -11.55
CA ILE A 19 9.31 -0.36 -11.01
C ILE A 19 8.34 -1.32 -10.33
N GLY A 20 8.65 -1.64 -9.07
CA GLY A 20 7.77 -2.45 -8.22
C GLY A 20 6.41 -1.77 -8.07
N CYS A 21 5.32 -2.54 -8.20
CA CYS A 21 3.98 -2.08 -7.89
C CYS A 21 3.94 -1.51 -6.48
N SER A 22 3.93 -0.19 -6.38
CA SER A 22 3.83 0.51 -5.10
C SER A 22 2.46 0.25 -4.48
N ALA A 23 2.43 -0.28 -3.25
CA ALA A 23 1.19 -0.44 -2.48
C ALA A 23 0.72 0.89 -1.87
N THR A 24 1.33 2.00 -2.28
CA THR A 24 1.06 3.35 -1.81
C THR A 24 1.04 4.29 -3.01
N HIS A 25 0.05 5.16 -3.04
CA HIS A 25 -0.08 6.22 -4.03
C HIS A 25 -0.18 7.58 -3.35
N SER A 26 0.43 8.60 -3.97
CA SER A 26 0.28 9.99 -3.56
C SER A 26 0.01 10.87 -4.78
N ALA A 27 -0.97 11.77 -4.65
CA ALA A 27 -1.27 12.79 -5.64
C ALA A 27 -1.11 14.16 -5.02
N LEU A 28 -0.12 14.92 -5.47
CA LEU A 28 0.17 16.27 -4.95
C LEU A 28 -1.01 17.21 -5.24
N VAL A 29 -1.40 17.97 -4.23
CA VAL A 29 -2.40 19.05 -4.31
C VAL A 29 -1.84 20.39 -3.83
N GLY A 30 -0.68 20.36 -3.13
CA GLY A 30 0.04 21.50 -2.62
C GLY A 30 1.54 21.37 -2.81
N GLN A 31 2.32 22.16 -2.08
CA GLN A 31 3.78 22.19 -2.17
C GLN A 31 4.40 21.17 -1.23
N PRO A 32 5.20 20.20 -1.72
CA PRO A 32 5.97 19.31 -0.86
C PRO A 32 7.05 20.10 -0.09
N ARG A 33 7.37 19.60 1.09
CA ARG A 33 8.39 20.16 2.00
C ARG A 33 9.55 19.18 2.14
N PRO A 34 10.68 19.58 2.74
CA PRO A 34 11.77 18.64 3.03
C PRO A 34 11.28 17.43 3.83
N PRO A 35 11.74 16.22 3.51
CA PRO A 35 11.33 15.01 4.21
C PRO A 35 11.61 15.04 5.71
N ILE A 36 10.75 14.42 6.49
CA ILE A 36 10.85 14.29 7.95
C ILE A 36 10.81 12.81 8.35
N SER A 37 10.98 12.52 9.65
CA SER A 37 10.83 11.16 10.18
C SER A 37 9.36 10.72 10.19
N PRO A 38 9.02 9.49 9.76
CA PRO A 38 7.66 8.97 9.81
C PRO A 38 7.04 8.96 11.22
N GLU A 39 7.87 8.84 12.25
CA GLU A 39 7.44 8.88 13.66
C GLU A 39 6.90 10.26 14.06
N SER A 40 7.36 11.32 13.40
CA SER A 40 6.89 12.69 13.64
C SER A 40 5.53 12.99 12.99
N VAL A 41 5.02 12.08 12.15
CA VAL A 41 3.74 12.27 11.48
C VAL A 41 2.59 11.85 12.40
N GLN A 42 1.68 12.79 12.67
CA GLN A 42 0.49 12.56 13.48
C GLN A 42 -0.70 12.14 12.61
N ILE A 43 -1.58 11.30 13.17
CA ILE A 43 -2.84 10.93 12.52
C ILE A 43 -3.97 11.77 13.12
N PHE A 44 -4.72 12.43 12.27
CA PHE A 44 -5.90 13.19 12.61
C PHE A 44 -7.14 12.51 12.02
N LEU A 45 -8.15 12.25 12.83
CA LEU A 45 -9.45 11.75 12.39
C LEU A 45 -10.41 12.91 12.07
N GLU A 46 -10.12 14.09 12.62
CA GLU A 46 -10.84 15.34 12.39
C GLU A 46 -9.85 16.43 12.02
N PRO A 47 -10.26 17.47 11.28
CA PRO A 47 -9.39 18.59 10.95
C PRO A 47 -8.79 19.23 12.20
N PRO A 48 -7.47 19.44 12.26
CA PRO A 48 -6.84 20.11 13.39
C PRO A 48 -7.35 21.55 13.52
N LYS A 49 -7.45 22.04 14.76
CA LYS A 49 -7.87 23.44 15.03
C LYS A 49 -6.80 24.46 14.62
N ALA A 50 -5.55 24.03 14.57
CA ALA A 50 -4.43 24.86 14.08
C ALA A 50 -4.54 25.03 12.56
N ARG A 51 -3.90 26.10 12.05
CA ARG A 51 -3.80 26.30 10.60
C ARG A 51 -3.02 25.17 9.96
N TYR A 52 -3.51 24.66 8.85
CA TYR A 52 -2.82 23.59 8.12
C TYR A 52 -2.94 23.77 6.61
N GLU A 53 -1.98 23.23 5.88
CA GLU A 53 -1.94 23.23 4.42
C GLU A 53 -1.99 21.78 3.90
N PRO A 54 -2.88 21.45 2.95
CA PRO A 54 -2.87 20.16 2.30
C PRO A 54 -1.68 20.07 1.33
N ILE A 55 -0.98 18.92 1.36
CA ILE A 55 0.18 18.65 0.49
C ILE A 55 -0.18 17.64 -0.59
N ALA A 56 -0.80 16.52 -0.22
CA ALA A 56 -1.12 15.45 -1.14
C ALA A 56 -2.30 14.60 -0.67
N ASN A 57 -3.06 14.06 -1.61
CA ASN A 57 -3.96 12.94 -1.34
C ASN A 57 -3.14 11.65 -1.30
N LEU A 58 -3.33 10.84 -0.26
CA LEU A 58 -2.64 9.59 -0.04
C LEU A 58 -3.60 8.41 -0.09
N SER A 59 -3.13 7.30 -0.64
CA SER A 59 -3.77 6.00 -0.47
C SER A 59 -2.72 4.91 -0.25
N ALA A 60 -3.02 3.96 0.62
CA ALA A 60 -2.17 2.81 0.88
C ALA A 60 -3.01 1.56 1.09
N SER A 61 -2.44 0.40 0.80
CA SER A 61 -3.08 -0.90 1.03
C SER A 61 -2.14 -1.83 1.80
N SER A 62 -2.72 -2.84 2.45
CA SER A 62 -1.95 -3.89 3.12
C SER A 62 -1.39 -4.94 2.16
N ARG A 63 -1.59 -4.79 0.84
CA ARG A 63 -1.11 -5.73 -0.19
C ARG A 63 0.38 -6.04 -0.02
N GLY A 64 0.75 -7.31 -0.12
CA GLY A 64 2.13 -7.76 0.04
C GLY A 64 2.68 -7.62 1.47
N SER A 65 1.83 -7.40 2.49
CA SER A 65 2.25 -7.50 3.88
C SER A 65 2.10 -8.93 4.37
N PHE A 66 2.97 -9.33 5.29
CA PHE A 66 2.88 -10.64 5.98
C PHE A 66 1.91 -10.61 7.17
N ALA A 67 1.21 -9.50 7.38
CA ALA A 67 0.22 -9.40 8.45
C ALA A 67 -0.99 -10.28 8.13
N VAL A 68 -1.29 -11.24 9.00
CA VAL A 68 -2.40 -12.19 8.85
C VAL A 68 -3.66 -11.73 9.58
N THR A 69 -3.54 -10.84 10.56
CA THR A 69 -4.66 -10.30 11.33
C THR A 69 -5.13 -8.95 10.78
N THR A 70 -6.42 -8.65 10.91
CA THR A 70 -6.99 -7.36 10.49
C THR A 70 -6.31 -6.17 11.18
N PRO A 71 -6.09 -6.15 12.51
CA PRO A 71 -5.35 -5.07 13.15
C PRO A 71 -3.95 -4.88 12.57
N GLY A 72 -3.18 -5.97 12.39
CA GLY A 72 -1.85 -5.88 11.81
C GLY A 72 -1.82 -5.37 10.36
N LYS A 73 -2.89 -5.64 9.58
CA LYS A 73 -3.04 -5.09 8.24
C LYS A 73 -3.35 -3.58 8.27
N ILE A 74 -4.17 -3.14 9.21
CA ILE A 74 -4.48 -1.72 9.42
C ILE A 74 -3.20 -0.99 9.85
N ASP A 75 -2.45 -1.53 10.80
CA ASP A 75 -1.17 -0.95 11.22
C ASP A 75 -0.21 -0.78 10.05
N LYS A 76 -0.18 -1.77 9.14
CA LYS A 76 0.65 -1.70 7.93
C LYS A 76 0.20 -0.61 6.95
N VAL A 77 -1.10 -0.40 6.82
CA VAL A 77 -1.64 0.70 6.00
C VAL A 77 -1.23 2.04 6.61
N ILE A 78 -1.42 2.22 7.91
CA ILE A 78 -1.04 3.45 8.64
C ILE A 78 0.46 3.71 8.53
N GLU A 79 1.31 2.69 8.71
CA GLU A 79 2.76 2.82 8.55
C GLU A 79 3.13 3.32 7.14
N ARG A 80 2.50 2.76 6.10
CA ARG A 80 2.74 3.16 4.71
C ARG A 80 2.30 4.60 4.44
N LEU A 81 1.13 4.99 4.95
CA LEU A 81 0.65 6.38 4.83
C LEU A 81 1.62 7.35 5.52
N LYS A 82 2.09 7.02 6.73
CA LYS A 82 3.06 7.85 7.46
C LYS A 82 4.39 7.98 6.72
N LYS A 83 4.92 6.90 6.16
CA LYS A 83 6.15 6.93 5.36
C LYS A 83 6.01 7.84 4.14
N GLU A 84 4.89 7.75 3.44
CA GLU A 84 4.65 8.58 2.25
C GLU A 84 4.44 10.06 2.63
N ALA A 85 3.67 10.35 3.68
CA ALA A 85 3.48 11.70 4.20
C ALA A 85 4.82 12.33 4.62
N ALA A 86 5.63 11.59 5.38
CA ALA A 86 6.96 12.02 5.82
C ALA A 86 7.89 12.32 4.65
N ARG A 87 7.86 11.51 3.59
CA ARG A 87 8.62 11.74 2.36
C ARG A 87 8.25 13.06 1.69
N LEU A 88 7.00 13.48 1.80
CA LEU A 88 6.50 14.74 1.27
C LEU A 88 6.64 15.91 2.25
N GLY A 89 7.22 15.68 3.44
CA GLY A 89 7.43 16.68 4.48
C GLY A 89 6.16 17.10 5.22
N ALA A 90 5.12 16.27 5.16
CA ALA A 90 3.89 16.44 5.93
C ALA A 90 4.11 16.00 7.38
N ASN A 91 3.67 16.77 8.35
CA ASN A 91 3.72 16.42 9.77
C ASN A 91 2.39 15.87 10.30
N GLY A 92 1.37 15.77 9.43
CA GLY A 92 0.07 15.20 9.75
C GLY A 92 -0.59 14.50 8.58
N ILE A 93 -1.50 13.58 8.89
CA ILE A 93 -2.39 12.93 7.94
C ILE A 93 -3.81 13.08 8.47
N LEU A 94 -4.67 13.73 7.70
CA LEU A 94 -6.11 13.71 7.95
C LEU A 94 -6.67 12.43 7.33
N LEU A 95 -6.94 11.42 8.16
CA LEU A 95 -7.39 10.11 7.73
C LEU A 95 -8.88 10.14 7.43
N HIS A 96 -9.29 9.76 6.23
CA HIS A 96 -10.69 9.71 5.84
C HIS A 96 -11.34 8.36 6.19
N GLY A 97 -10.56 7.28 6.20
CA GLY A 97 -11.03 5.96 6.57
C GLY A 97 -10.05 4.86 6.21
N VAL A 98 -10.33 3.69 6.75
CA VAL A 98 -9.68 2.42 6.38
C VAL A 98 -10.79 1.45 6.01
N ASP A 99 -10.76 0.95 4.78
CA ASP A 99 -11.75 0.04 4.22
C ASP A 99 -11.15 -1.36 4.10
N SER A 100 -11.96 -2.36 4.48
CA SER A 100 -11.66 -3.78 4.28
C SER A 100 -12.26 -4.25 2.96
N ARG A 101 -11.44 -4.79 2.08
CA ARG A 101 -11.89 -5.44 0.84
C ARG A 101 -11.53 -6.91 0.86
N SER A 102 -12.48 -7.76 0.49
CA SER A 102 -12.18 -9.16 0.23
C SER A 102 -11.31 -9.25 -1.03
N ALA A 103 -10.08 -9.71 -0.87
CA ALA A 103 -9.13 -9.86 -1.98
C ALA A 103 -9.27 -11.21 -2.71
N GLY A 104 -10.32 -11.97 -2.40
CA GLY A 104 -10.58 -13.29 -2.96
C GLY A 104 -10.26 -14.42 -1.99
N THR A 105 -10.64 -15.62 -2.39
CA THR A 105 -10.36 -16.85 -1.67
C THR A 105 -9.24 -17.59 -2.41
N LEU A 106 -8.09 -17.77 -1.78
CA LEU A 106 -7.12 -18.76 -2.24
C LEU A 106 -7.57 -20.13 -1.76
N GLY A 107 -8.35 -20.82 -2.59
CA GLY A 107 -8.62 -22.23 -2.43
C GLY A 107 -7.56 -22.99 -3.19
N ALA A 108 -6.68 -23.72 -2.52
CA ALA A 108 -5.94 -24.81 -3.13
C ALA A 108 -6.91 -26.00 -3.24
N GLY A 109 -7.89 -25.91 -4.14
CA GLY A 109 -8.77 -27.01 -4.51
C GLY A 109 -8.12 -27.74 -5.67
N VAL A 110 -7.68 -28.96 -5.46
CA VAL A 110 -7.50 -29.93 -6.54
C VAL A 110 -8.92 -30.31 -6.99
N SER A 111 -9.46 -29.61 -7.98
CA SER A 111 -10.65 -30.04 -8.67
C SER A 111 -10.23 -31.14 -9.65
N THR A 112 -10.40 -32.40 -9.26
CA THR A 112 -10.55 -33.48 -10.23
C THR A 112 -11.89 -33.24 -10.91
N GLU A 113 -11.86 -32.76 -12.15
CA GLU A 113 -13.02 -32.81 -13.04
C GLU A 113 -13.38 -34.26 -13.27
N SER A 114 -14.39 -34.72 -12.57
CA SER A 114 -15.12 -35.96 -12.92
C SER A 114 -16.38 -35.51 -13.64
N GLU A 115 -16.37 -35.64 -14.97
CA GLU A 115 -17.57 -35.60 -15.79
C GLU A 115 -18.47 -36.78 -15.39
N THR A 116 -19.37 -36.55 -14.50
CA THR A 116 -20.71 -37.19 -14.46
C THR A 116 -21.43 -36.79 -13.16
N GLY A 117 -22.54 -36.05 -13.30
CA GLY A 117 -23.72 -36.17 -12.45
C GLY A 117 -23.64 -35.50 -11.08
N HIS A 118 -24.33 -34.38 -11.00
CA HIS A 118 -25.04 -33.86 -9.83
C HIS A 118 -24.68 -34.46 -8.47
N SER A 119 -23.73 -33.85 -7.77
CA SER A 119 -23.63 -34.01 -6.33
C SER A 119 -23.29 -32.66 -5.70
N PRO A 120 -24.24 -32.01 -4.96
CA PRO A 120 -24.00 -30.71 -4.32
C PRO A 120 -23.25 -30.82 -2.98
N TYR A 121 -22.63 -31.97 -2.69
CA TYR A 121 -21.89 -32.21 -1.45
C TYR A 121 -20.46 -32.67 -1.74
N GLY A 122 -19.64 -31.75 -2.23
CA GLY A 122 -18.21 -31.96 -2.24
C GLY A 122 -17.68 -31.68 -0.83
N LEU A 123 -17.43 -32.72 -0.02
CA LEU A 123 -16.62 -32.60 1.18
C LEU A 123 -15.15 -32.38 0.78
N GLY A 124 -14.87 -31.19 0.28
CA GLY A 124 -13.50 -30.73 0.10
C GLY A 124 -12.99 -30.25 1.44
N PHE A 125 -12.09 -30.98 2.08
CA PHE A 125 -11.24 -30.46 3.15
C PHE A 125 -10.26 -29.46 2.51
N GLY A 126 -10.77 -28.33 2.08
CA GLY A 126 -9.99 -27.19 1.61
C GLY A 126 -9.99 -26.15 2.70
N THR A 127 -8.87 -25.91 3.32
CA THR A 127 -8.66 -24.70 4.14
C THR A 127 -8.72 -23.51 3.19
N SER A 128 -9.90 -22.89 3.06
CA SER A 128 -10.04 -21.64 2.34
C SER A 128 -9.53 -20.51 3.24
N VAL A 129 -8.39 -19.96 2.90
CA VAL A 129 -7.87 -18.74 3.56
C VAL A 129 -8.54 -17.56 2.90
N PHE A 130 -9.44 -16.90 3.61
CA PHE A 130 -10.00 -15.62 3.18
C PHE A 130 -8.93 -14.54 3.30
N LEU A 131 -8.46 -14.05 2.16
CA LEU A 131 -7.52 -12.95 2.12
C LEU A 131 -8.31 -11.64 2.12
N SER A 132 -8.39 -10.99 3.28
CA SER A 132 -8.83 -9.60 3.34
C SER A 132 -7.65 -8.69 3.03
N GLN A 133 -7.91 -7.61 2.32
CA GLN A 133 -6.97 -6.54 2.07
C GLN A 133 -7.53 -5.26 2.66
N GLU A 134 -6.75 -4.63 3.52
CA GLU A 134 -7.10 -3.33 4.07
C GLU A 134 -6.53 -2.23 3.18
N SER A 135 -7.29 -1.16 2.99
CA SER A 135 -6.85 0.04 2.27
C SER A 135 -7.26 1.28 3.05
N GLY A 136 -6.38 2.27 3.11
CA GLY A 136 -6.63 3.53 3.78
C GLY A 136 -6.41 4.71 2.86
N ASN A 137 -7.20 5.76 3.05
CA ASN A 137 -7.12 7.01 2.32
C ASN A 137 -7.05 8.19 3.30
N GLY A 138 -6.30 9.22 2.93
CA GLY A 138 -6.18 10.42 3.73
C GLY A 138 -5.49 11.54 2.97
N VAL A 139 -5.42 12.69 3.60
CA VAL A 139 -4.69 13.85 3.07
C VAL A 139 -3.46 14.11 3.92
N ALA A 140 -2.29 14.12 3.29
CA ALA A 140 -1.06 14.62 3.92
C ALA A 140 -1.18 16.12 4.11
N ILE A 141 -1.01 16.58 5.34
CA ILE A 141 -1.13 17.99 5.72
C ILE A 141 0.13 18.46 6.45
N TYR A 142 0.42 19.74 6.33
CA TYR A 142 1.38 20.40 7.19
C TYR A 142 0.62 21.29 8.16
N VAL A 143 0.71 20.97 9.44
CA VAL A 143 0.13 21.74 10.54
C VAL A 143 1.19 22.74 11.01
N GLU A 144 0.86 24.03 10.98
CA GLU A 144 1.75 25.08 11.46
C GLU A 144 1.95 24.96 12.98
N PRO A 145 3.18 25.08 13.47
CA PRO A 145 3.40 25.17 14.92
C PRO A 145 2.77 26.47 15.44
N ASN A 146 2.08 26.38 16.57
CA ASN A 146 1.54 27.54 17.29
C ASN A 146 2.66 28.37 17.93
#